data_da5d3560c7612f4a2110bc37566933d0
#
_entry.id   da5d3560c7612f4a2110bc37566933d0
#
_cell.length_a   1.000
_cell.length_b   1.000
_cell.length_c   1.000
_cell.angle_alpha   90.00
_cell.angle_beta   90.00
_cell.angle_gamma   90.00
#
_symmetry.space_group_name_H-M   'P 1'
#
loop_
_entity.id
_entity.type
_entity.pdbx_description
1 polymer ?
#
loop_
_entity_poly.entity_id
_entity_poly.type
_entity_poly.pdbx_seq_one_letter_code
_entity_poly.pdbx_strand_id
1 'polypeptide(L)'
;MCIRDRAKAECARLAEAHGLTVIPPFDHPQVITGQGTVAVEICRQTDMEHVDAVFCAVGGGGLLSGVAAYIKRVAPPHVKVMGVETYDADALAQSLERRERVELSDVGLFSDGTAVRVMGDETLRLCSSLVDGVVRVSNDEICAAIKDVFEDSRAITEPAGALAVAGMKRYIASQRGDAAGRRFVAVISGANMNFNRLRFVSERAELGEQREVIVSVTIPDRPGSFFRLHQFLHPRDVTEFSYRYSGAPQAHILASFLLNGTVPAREANPIVSSTQALEPHANLRELEIRGILQALNEAGMPAEDMSHNELAKSHSRYLIGGRATVPDERLFRFRFPERPGALQRFLTGIDAGWNISLFHYRREGGDIARVLAGVQVPPETNAKFDQFLHDLGYVFEEETHNPIYKQYLLATPPSL
;
A
#
# COMPACT_ATOMS: atom_id res chain seq x y z
N MET A 1 27.67 2.12 8.92
CA MET A 1 27.61 1.00 9.90
C MET A 1 26.19 0.93 10.43
N CYS A 2 25.46 -0.13 10.11
CA CYS A 2 24.08 -0.36 10.52
C CYS A 2 23.97 -0.46 12.06
N ILE A 3 22.81 -0.09 12.64
CA ILE A 3 22.54 -0.20 14.09
C ILE A 3 22.82 -1.64 14.58
N ARG A 4 22.50 -2.65 13.77
CA ARG A 4 22.77 -4.06 14.10
C ARG A 4 24.25 -4.41 14.13
N ASP A 5 25.06 -3.85 13.23
CA ASP A 5 26.51 -4.07 13.23
C ASP A 5 27.14 -3.51 14.52
N ARG A 6 26.66 -2.34 14.96
CA ARG A 6 27.06 -1.74 16.25
C ARG A 6 26.64 -2.59 17.43
N ALA A 7 25.40 -3.09 17.42
CA ALA A 7 24.90 -3.98 18.48
C ALA A 7 25.70 -5.28 18.54
N LYS A 8 26.08 -5.87 17.39
CA LYS A 8 26.92 -7.08 17.33
C LYS A 8 28.31 -6.82 17.88
N ALA A 9 28.94 -5.71 17.51
CA ALA A 9 30.26 -5.34 18.02
C ALA A 9 30.24 -5.09 19.55
N GLU A 10 29.21 -4.39 20.04
CA GLU A 10 29.04 -4.12 21.46
C GLU A 10 28.74 -5.41 22.26
N CYS A 11 27.94 -6.32 21.70
CA CYS A 11 27.70 -7.64 22.29
C CYS A 11 29.01 -8.43 22.46
N ALA A 12 29.85 -8.46 21.42
CA ALA A 12 31.17 -9.13 21.52
C ALA A 12 32.06 -8.48 22.57
N ARG A 13 32.14 -7.15 22.61
CA ARG A 13 32.91 -6.39 23.59
C ARG A 13 32.46 -6.69 25.05
N LEU A 14 31.13 -6.69 25.29
CA LEU A 14 30.58 -6.97 26.62
C LEU A 14 30.80 -8.42 27.02
N ALA A 15 30.67 -9.36 26.09
CA ALA A 15 30.90 -10.78 26.35
C ALA A 15 32.37 -11.03 26.79
N GLU A 16 33.31 -10.42 26.07
CA GLU A 16 34.74 -10.49 26.42
C GLU A 16 35.01 -9.84 27.79
N ALA A 17 34.51 -8.62 28.02
CA ALA A 17 34.76 -7.85 29.23
C ALA A 17 34.17 -8.52 30.49
N HIS A 18 33.08 -9.26 30.36
CA HIS A 18 32.36 -9.84 31.51
C HIS A 18 32.35 -11.38 31.52
N GLY A 19 33.08 -12.06 30.62
CA GLY A 19 33.10 -13.52 30.53
C GLY A 19 31.73 -14.13 30.17
N LEU A 20 30.92 -13.43 29.37
CA LEU A 20 29.56 -13.87 29.02
C LEU A 20 29.55 -14.78 27.78
N THR A 21 28.61 -15.73 27.75
CA THR A 21 28.37 -16.56 26.57
C THR A 21 27.49 -15.83 25.57
N VAL A 22 27.98 -15.65 24.36
CA VAL A 22 27.19 -15.11 23.25
C VAL A 22 26.29 -16.20 22.67
N ILE A 23 24.99 -15.94 22.62
CA ILE A 23 24.03 -16.77 21.88
C ILE A 23 23.81 -16.15 20.51
N PRO A 24 24.26 -16.80 19.43
CA PRO A 24 24.03 -16.29 18.06
C PRO A 24 22.55 -16.17 17.74
N PRO A 25 22.10 -15.09 17.04
CA PRO A 25 20.69 -14.89 16.79
C PRO A 25 20.10 -15.86 15.75
N PHE A 26 20.90 -16.45 14.87
CA PHE A 26 20.43 -17.36 13.80
C PHE A 26 21.50 -18.35 13.32
N ASP A 27 22.78 -17.96 13.22
CA ASP A 27 23.81 -18.78 12.57
C ASP A 27 24.55 -19.67 13.57
N HIS A 28 23.85 -20.67 14.08
CA HIS A 28 24.41 -21.67 14.96
C HIS A 28 23.59 -22.97 14.90
N PRO A 29 24.19 -24.16 14.81
CA PRO A 29 23.46 -25.43 14.68
C PRO A 29 22.38 -25.66 15.72
N GLN A 30 22.64 -25.35 16.99
CA GLN A 30 21.64 -25.50 18.06
C GLN A 30 20.47 -24.52 17.93
N VAL A 31 20.74 -23.26 17.50
CA VAL A 31 19.69 -22.26 17.24
C VAL A 31 18.84 -22.72 16.06
N ILE A 32 19.45 -23.14 14.94
CA ILE A 32 18.76 -23.67 13.78
C ILE A 32 17.90 -24.89 14.16
N THR A 33 18.43 -25.81 14.96
CA THR A 33 17.67 -26.97 15.44
C THR A 33 16.48 -26.54 16.29
N GLY A 34 16.64 -25.55 17.17
CA GLY A 34 15.54 -24.96 17.94
C GLY A 34 14.44 -24.39 17.05
N GLN A 35 14.80 -23.70 15.96
CA GLN A 35 13.82 -23.17 14.98
C GLN A 35 13.09 -24.30 14.24
N GLY A 36 13.71 -25.46 14.05
CA GLY A 36 13.09 -26.65 13.48
C GLY A 36 11.88 -27.17 14.28
N THR A 37 11.73 -26.83 15.57
CA THR A 37 10.56 -27.19 16.37
C THR A 37 9.26 -26.59 15.82
N VAL A 38 9.31 -25.47 15.11
CA VAL A 38 8.16 -24.91 14.39
C VAL A 38 7.64 -25.92 13.35
N ALA A 39 8.53 -26.54 12.61
CA ALA A 39 8.16 -27.56 11.62
C ALA A 39 7.60 -28.83 12.27
N VAL A 40 8.10 -29.21 13.47
CA VAL A 40 7.54 -30.31 14.25
C VAL A 40 6.06 -30.04 14.56
N GLU A 41 5.74 -28.85 15.02
CA GLU A 41 4.35 -28.49 15.34
C GLU A 41 3.48 -28.40 14.07
N ILE A 42 4.00 -27.85 12.95
CA ILE A 42 3.28 -27.85 11.67
C ILE A 42 2.93 -29.29 11.26
N CYS A 43 3.89 -30.22 11.30
CA CYS A 43 3.66 -31.62 10.92
C CYS A 43 2.72 -32.38 11.88
N ARG A 44 2.64 -31.97 13.16
CA ARG A 44 1.71 -32.55 14.13
C ARG A 44 0.29 -32.05 13.97
N GLN A 45 0.12 -30.80 13.55
CA GLN A 45 -1.17 -30.12 13.51
C GLN A 45 -1.79 -30.13 12.12
N THR A 46 -1.05 -30.52 11.07
CA THR A 46 -1.47 -30.46 9.68
C THR A 46 -1.20 -31.79 8.98
N ASP A 47 -2.15 -32.23 8.18
CA ASP A 47 -1.94 -33.39 7.28
C ASP A 47 -1.04 -32.99 6.12
N MET A 48 0.24 -33.34 6.22
CA MET A 48 1.29 -32.96 5.27
C MET A 48 1.13 -33.62 3.88
N GLU A 49 0.33 -34.69 3.74
CA GLU A 49 0.03 -35.27 2.44
C GLU A 49 -0.72 -34.31 1.53
N HIS A 50 -1.44 -33.37 2.13
CA HIS A 50 -2.23 -32.37 1.40
C HIS A 50 -1.63 -30.96 1.41
N VAL A 51 -0.42 -30.78 1.93
CA VAL A 51 0.26 -29.47 1.94
C VAL A 51 1.15 -29.35 0.71
N ASP A 52 0.98 -28.30 -0.07
CA ASP A 52 1.79 -28.02 -1.26
C ASP A 52 3.06 -27.22 -0.94
N ALA A 53 2.97 -26.25 -0.02
CA ALA A 53 4.13 -25.46 0.38
C ALA A 53 4.01 -24.83 1.77
N VAL A 54 5.17 -24.64 2.42
CA VAL A 54 5.34 -23.91 3.68
C VAL A 54 6.19 -22.69 3.45
N PHE A 55 5.73 -21.52 3.92
CA PHE A 55 6.38 -20.22 3.73
C PHE A 55 6.94 -19.71 5.07
N CYS A 56 8.19 -19.26 5.05
CA CYS A 56 8.87 -18.68 6.20
C CYS A 56 9.50 -17.33 5.84
N ALA A 57 9.38 -16.35 6.72
CA ALA A 57 10.12 -15.10 6.64
C ALA A 57 11.62 -15.33 6.78
N VAL A 58 12.43 -14.60 6.02
CA VAL A 58 13.88 -14.71 6.01
C VAL A 58 14.54 -13.40 6.42
N GLY A 59 15.32 -13.46 7.50
CA GLY A 59 16.33 -12.48 7.82
C GLY A 59 17.71 -13.13 7.71
N GLY A 60 18.28 -13.58 8.83
CA GLY A 60 19.55 -14.34 8.84
C GLY A 60 19.43 -15.83 8.45
N GLY A 61 18.22 -16.31 8.17
CA GLY A 61 17.95 -17.67 7.67
C GLY A 61 17.73 -18.75 8.73
N GLY A 62 17.82 -18.43 10.03
CA GLY A 62 17.71 -19.44 11.11
C GLY A 62 16.38 -20.19 11.11
N LEU A 63 15.25 -19.44 11.01
CA LEU A 63 13.91 -20.04 10.96
C LEU A 63 13.75 -20.92 9.71
N LEU A 64 14.02 -20.36 8.53
CA LEU A 64 13.84 -21.06 7.26
C LEU A 64 14.69 -22.34 7.18
N SER A 65 15.99 -22.26 7.56
CA SER A 65 16.88 -23.42 7.52
C SER A 65 16.46 -24.52 8.51
N GLY A 66 15.99 -24.16 9.71
CA GLY A 66 15.48 -25.12 10.68
C GLY A 66 14.20 -25.81 10.24
N VAL A 67 13.25 -25.05 9.71
CA VAL A 67 11.99 -25.56 9.14
C VAL A 67 12.27 -26.47 7.94
N ALA A 68 13.13 -26.03 7.01
CA ALA A 68 13.48 -26.80 5.84
C ALA A 68 14.19 -28.12 6.19
N ALA A 69 15.13 -28.08 7.15
CA ALA A 69 15.86 -29.27 7.58
C ALA A 69 14.94 -30.36 8.13
N TYR A 70 13.88 -29.97 8.84
CA TYR A 70 12.90 -30.93 9.36
C TYR A 70 11.91 -31.40 8.27
N ILE A 71 11.24 -30.48 7.59
CA ILE A 71 10.21 -30.83 6.57
C ILE A 71 10.79 -31.72 5.48
N LYS A 72 11.96 -31.40 4.93
CA LYS A 72 12.58 -32.19 3.85
C LYS A 72 12.99 -33.60 4.26
N ARG A 73 12.98 -33.92 5.55
CA ARG A 73 13.25 -35.28 6.07
C ARG A 73 12.01 -36.05 6.46
N VAL A 74 10.94 -35.38 6.86
CA VAL A 74 9.79 -35.99 7.53
C VAL A 74 8.52 -35.92 6.68
N ALA A 75 8.31 -34.81 5.95
CA ALA A 75 7.15 -34.61 5.10
C ALA A 75 7.32 -35.26 3.73
N PRO A 76 6.21 -35.49 2.99
CA PRO A 76 6.23 -35.98 1.63
C PRO A 76 7.12 -35.12 0.70
N PRO A 77 7.81 -35.73 -0.28
CA PRO A 77 8.79 -35.03 -1.14
C PRO A 77 8.20 -33.87 -1.97
N HIS A 78 6.89 -33.87 -2.21
CA HIS A 78 6.23 -32.81 -2.97
C HIS A 78 6.09 -31.51 -2.17
N VAL A 79 6.17 -31.55 -0.84
CA VAL A 79 6.03 -30.36 0.02
C VAL A 79 7.19 -29.42 -0.19
N LYS A 80 6.90 -28.24 -0.73
CA LYS A 80 7.88 -27.18 -0.93
C LYS A 80 8.12 -26.37 0.34
N VAL A 81 9.35 -25.91 0.54
CA VAL A 81 9.70 -24.93 1.59
C VAL A 81 10.19 -23.66 0.91
N MET A 82 9.49 -22.56 1.12
CA MET A 82 9.71 -21.30 0.45
C MET A 82 10.17 -20.23 1.45
N GLY A 83 11.27 -19.57 1.12
CA GLY A 83 11.69 -18.34 1.82
C GLY A 83 10.90 -17.12 1.32
N VAL A 84 10.70 -16.13 2.20
CA VAL A 84 10.11 -14.85 1.80
C VAL A 84 10.99 -13.71 2.31
N GLU A 85 11.39 -12.83 1.40
CA GLU A 85 12.19 -11.63 1.65
C GLU A 85 11.51 -10.38 1.10
N THR A 86 11.93 -9.19 1.58
CA THR A 86 11.55 -7.92 0.95
C THR A 86 12.52 -7.60 -0.17
N TYR A 87 12.09 -6.80 -1.17
CA TYR A 87 12.98 -6.33 -2.24
C TYR A 87 14.17 -5.51 -1.75
N ASP A 88 14.06 -4.89 -0.59
CA ASP A 88 15.08 -4.04 0.03
C ASP A 88 15.90 -4.75 1.12
N ALA A 89 15.70 -6.07 1.31
CA ALA A 89 16.50 -6.92 2.18
C ALA A 89 16.45 -8.38 1.70
N ASP A 90 16.99 -8.65 0.50
CA ASP A 90 16.90 -9.91 -0.24
C ASP A 90 18.24 -10.69 -0.32
N ALA A 91 18.97 -10.72 0.80
CA ALA A 91 20.31 -11.32 0.87
C ALA A 91 20.33 -12.80 0.48
N LEU A 92 19.31 -13.60 0.85
CA LEU A 92 19.21 -15.01 0.48
C LEU A 92 18.95 -15.16 -1.01
N ALA A 93 17.96 -14.44 -1.56
CA ALA A 93 17.63 -14.54 -2.97
C ALA A 93 18.83 -14.22 -3.86
N GLN A 94 19.54 -13.10 -3.60
CA GLN A 94 20.76 -12.75 -4.34
C GLN A 94 21.89 -13.77 -4.14
N SER A 95 22.03 -14.33 -2.93
CA SER A 95 23.06 -15.34 -2.66
C SER A 95 22.79 -16.64 -3.44
N LEU A 96 21.53 -17.07 -3.53
CA LEU A 96 21.15 -18.26 -4.33
C LEU A 96 21.32 -18.03 -5.82
N GLU A 97 20.95 -16.85 -6.33
CA GLU A 97 21.10 -16.46 -7.74
C GLU A 97 22.58 -16.44 -8.17
N ARG A 98 23.45 -15.87 -7.31
CA ARG A 98 24.90 -15.74 -7.59
C ARG A 98 25.72 -16.98 -7.18
N ARG A 99 25.13 -17.89 -6.41
CA ARG A 99 25.80 -19.06 -5.80
C ARG A 99 26.98 -18.68 -4.90
N GLU A 100 26.90 -17.51 -4.29
CA GLU A 100 27.90 -16.99 -3.34
C GLU A 100 27.18 -16.21 -2.24
N ARG A 101 27.84 -16.07 -1.08
CA ARG A 101 27.27 -15.28 0.02
C ARG A 101 27.36 -13.79 -0.30
N VAL A 102 26.22 -13.17 -0.52
CA VAL A 102 26.11 -11.72 -0.84
C VAL A 102 25.97 -10.91 0.44
N GLU A 103 26.69 -9.79 0.52
CA GLU A 103 26.49 -8.75 1.51
C GLU A 103 25.83 -7.54 0.83
N LEU A 104 24.62 -7.17 1.30
CA LEU A 104 23.89 -6.02 0.81
C LEU A 104 24.55 -4.72 1.31
N SER A 105 24.62 -3.71 0.45
CA SER A 105 25.14 -2.39 0.81
C SER A 105 24.27 -1.69 1.85
N ASP A 106 22.96 -1.85 1.74
CA ASP A 106 21.95 -1.29 2.64
C ASP A 106 20.76 -2.24 2.74
N VAL A 107 19.87 -2.03 3.73
CA VAL A 107 18.64 -2.81 3.93
C VAL A 107 17.50 -1.91 4.38
N GLY A 108 16.31 -2.18 3.86
CA GLY A 108 15.08 -1.55 4.29
C GLY A 108 14.73 -1.90 5.74
N LEU A 109 14.20 -0.92 6.47
CA LEU A 109 13.90 -1.07 7.90
C LEU A 109 12.41 -1.23 8.21
N PHE A 110 11.56 -1.31 7.19
CA PHE A 110 10.13 -1.53 7.43
C PHE A 110 9.88 -2.90 8.06
N SER A 111 10.46 -3.95 7.49
CA SER A 111 10.48 -5.30 8.09
C SER A 111 11.74 -5.50 8.92
N ASP A 112 11.87 -4.74 10.02
CA ASP A 112 13.10 -4.70 10.82
C ASP A 112 13.48 -6.06 11.45
N GLY A 113 12.51 -6.94 11.72
CA GLY A 113 12.77 -8.32 12.17
C GLY A 113 13.58 -9.13 11.14
N THR A 114 13.46 -8.83 9.86
CA THR A 114 14.15 -9.52 8.74
C THR A 114 15.22 -8.68 8.04
N ALA A 115 15.46 -7.43 8.46
CA ALA A 115 16.46 -6.53 7.84
C ALA A 115 17.90 -6.99 8.16
N VAL A 116 18.42 -7.96 7.44
CA VAL A 116 19.77 -8.53 7.60
C VAL A 116 20.56 -8.35 6.32
N ARG A 117 21.77 -7.77 6.44
CA ARG A 117 22.62 -7.48 5.29
C ARG A 117 23.30 -8.71 4.68
N VAL A 118 23.57 -9.71 5.50
CA VAL A 118 24.31 -10.90 5.08
C VAL A 118 23.79 -12.13 5.80
N MET A 119 23.60 -13.21 5.06
CA MET A 119 23.22 -14.51 5.58
C MET A 119 24.32 -15.11 6.47
N GLY A 120 23.94 -15.97 7.41
CA GLY A 120 24.90 -16.81 8.10
C GLY A 120 25.53 -17.85 7.15
N ASP A 121 26.72 -18.34 7.49
CA ASP A 121 27.40 -19.35 6.69
C ASP A 121 26.64 -20.68 6.70
N GLU A 122 26.25 -21.15 7.89
CA GLU A 122 25.53 -22.42 8.03
C GLU A 122 24.07 -22.32 7.55
N THR A 123 23.40 -21.18 7.84
CA THR A 123 22.04 -20.97 7.35
C THR A 123 21.99 -20.90 5.81
N LEU A 124 22.94 -20.24 5.16
CA LEU A 124 23.03 -20.20 3.70
C LEU A 124 23.31 -21.60 3.12
N ARG A 125 24.23 -22.34 3.72
CA ARG A 125 24.55 -23.71 3.28
C ARG A 125 23.32 -24.62 3.31
N LEU A 126 22.52 -24.54 4.36
CA LEU A 126 21.27 -25.31 4.51
C LEU A 126 20.20 -24.83 3.52
N CYS A 127 19.98 -23.51 3.43
CA CYS A 127 19.01 -22.96 2.49
C CYS A 127 19.33 -23.32 1.04
N SER A 128 20.60 -23.24 0.64
CA SER A 128 21.03 -23.59 -0.73
C SER A 128 20.74 -25.03 -1.12
N SER A 129 20.65 -25.95 -0.15
CA SER A 129 20.42 -27.37 -0.43
C SER A 129 18.98 -27.84 -0.19
N LEU A 130 18.19 -27.12 0.62
CA LEU A 130 16.91 -27.62 1.13
C LEU A 130 15.71 -26.76 0.73
N VAL A 131 15.92 -25.49 0.37
CA VAL A 131 14.83 -24.53 0.07
C VAL A 131 14.49 -24.60 -1.43
N ASP A 132 13.19 -24.67 -1.73
CA ASP A 132 12.71 -24.81 -3.12
C ASP A 132 12.65 -23.47 -3.87
N GLY A 133 12.72 -22.35 -3.16
CA GLY A 133 12.74 -21.02 -3.76
C GLY A 133 12.54 -19.89 -2.76
N VAL A 134 12.72 -18.66 -3.24
CA VAL A 134 12.50 -17.44 -2.46
C VAL A 134 11.53 -16.54 -3.21
N VAL A 135 10.55 -16.02 -2.48
CA VAL A 135 9.59 -15.03 -2.99
C VAL A 135 9.96 -13.66 -2.42
N ARG A 136 10.14 -12.67 -3.28
CA ARG A 136 10.37 -11.27 -2.87
C ARG A 136 9.06 -10.50 -2.91
N VAL A 137 8.79 -9.68 -1.89
CA VAL A 137 7.57 -8.86 -1.76
C VAL A 137 7.91 -7.41 -1.44
N SER A 138 6.98 -6.51 -1.76
CA SER A 138 7.06 -5.09 -1.43
C SER A 138 6.51 -4.82 -0.01
N ASN A 139 6.83 -3.63 0.52
CA ASN A 139 6.28 -3.18 1.80
C ASN A 139 4.75 -3.01 1.74
N ASP A 140 4.20 -2.66 0.58
CA ASP A 140 2.75 -2.54 0.39
C ASP A 140 2.06 -3.92 0.49
N GLU A 141 2.65 -4.97 -0.10
CA GLU A 141 2.15 -6.36 0.02
C GLU A 141 2.20 -6.87 1.47
N ILE A 142 3.22 -6.47 2.25
CA ILE A 142 3.27 -6.77 3.68
C ILE A 142 2.16 -6.04 4.44
N CYS A 143 1.89 -4.77 4.13
CA CYS A 143 0.79 -4.01 4.72
C CYS A 143 -0.56 -4.68 4.46
N ALA A 144 -0.78 -5.16 3.23
CA ALA A 144 -1.96 -5.94 2.87
C ALA A 144 -2.07 -7.24 3.70
N ALA A 145 -0.96 -7.96 3.87
CA ALA A 145 -0.94 -9.18 4.67
C ALA A 145 -1.19 -8.93 6.17
N ILE A 146 -0.71 -7.80 6.73
CA ILE A 146 -1.03 -7.39 8.12
C ILE A 146 -2.54 -7.15 8.26
N LYS A 147 -3.15 -6.47 7.28
CA LYS A 147 -4.59 -6.22 7.23
C LYS A 147 -5.36 -7.53 7.19
N ASP A 148 -5.01 -8.48 6.29
CA ASP A 148 -5.68 -9.77 6.19
C ASP A 148 -5.64 -10.55 7.52
N VAL A 149 -4.46 -10.66 8.14
CA VAL A 149 -4.31 -11.33 9.43
C VAL A 149 -5.17 -10.67 10.50
N PHE A 150 -5.22 -9.33 10.51
CA PHE A 150 -6.06 -8.59 11.46
C PHE A 150 -7.56 -8.83 11.19
N GLU A 151 -8.01 -8.79 9.94
CA GLU A 151 -9.42 -8.99 9.60
C GLU A 151 -9.90 -10.41 9.93
N ASP A 152 -9.04 -11.40 9.75
CA ASP A 152 -9.35 -12.81 10.05
C ASP A 152 -9.29 -13.12 11.55
N SER A 153 -8.20 -12.72 12.23
CA SER A 153 -7.90 -13.19 13.58
C SER A 153 -8.05 -12.13 14.68
N ARG A 154 -8.19 -10.85 14.32
CA ARG A 154 -8.12 -9.67 15.22
C ARG A 154 -6.76 -9.53 15.92
N ALA A 155 -5.73 -10.21 15.44
CA ALA A 155 -4.36 -10.06 15.91
C ALA A 155 -3.58 -9.11 14.98
N ILE A 156 -2.77 -8.23 15.58
CA ILE A 156 -1.88 -7.33 14.82
C ILE A 156 -0.50 -7.93 14.80
N THR A 157 -0.01 -8.30 13.62
CA THR A 157 1.36 -8.80 13.42
C THR A 157 2.33 -7.67 13.14
N GLU A 158 3.60 -7.85 13.46
CA GLU A 158 4.65 -6.97 12.95
C GLU A 158 4.93 -7.24 11.45
N PRO A 159 5.57 -6.32 10.70
CA PRO A 159 5.88 -6.52 9.28
C PRO A 159 6.64 -7.83 9.01
N ALA A 160 7.65 -8.17 9.82
CA ALA A 160 8.37 -9.45 9.70
C ALA A 160 7.46 -10.66 9.95
N GLY A 161 6.48 -10.51 10.86
CA GLY A 161 5.51 -11.56 11.17
C GLY A 161 4.53 -11.85 10.04
N ALA A 162 4.12 -10.83 9.28
CA ALA A 162 3.22 -10.96 8.14
C ALA A 162 3.94 -11.32 6.82
N LEU A 163 5.27 -11.23 6.79
CA LEU A 163 6.07 -11.38 5.57
C LEU A 163 5.80 -12.72 4.86
N ALA A 164 5.72 -13.82 5.61
CA ALA A 164 5.43 -15.14 5.03
C ALA A 164 4.04 -15.20 4.38
N VAL A 165 3.03 -14.54 4.96
CA VAL A 165 1.67 -14.44 4.39
C VAL A 165 1.70 -13.63 3.10
N ALA A 166 2.41 -12.50 3.05
CA ALA A 166 2.58 -11.70 1.84
C ALA A 166 3.21 -12.53 0.70
N GLY A 167 4.28 -13.27 1.00
CA GLY A 167 4.93 -14.16 0.04
C GLY A 167 4.02 -15.29 -0.45
N MET A 168 3.26 -15.90 0.44
CA MET A 168 2.27 -16.93 0.10
C MET A 168 1.21 -16.37 -0.86
N LYS A 169 0.62 -15.20 -0.57
CA LYS A 169 -0.35 -14.53 -1.46
C LYS A 169 0.23 -14.28 -2.84
N ARG A 170 1.45 -13.72 -2.92
CA ARG A 170 2.16 -13.47 -4.17
C ARG A 170 2.45 -14.76 -4.95
N TYR A 171 2.88 -15.81 -4.24
CA TYR A 171 3.10 -17.13 -4.84
C TYR A 171 1.81 -17.68 -5.45
N ILE A 172 0.70 -17.64 -4.70
CA ILE A 172 -0.62 -18.09 -5.18
C ILE A 172 -1.03 -17.29 -6.43
N ALA A 173 -0.90 -15.96 -6.41
CA ALA A 173 -1.22 -15.12 -7.56
C ALA A 173 -0.38 -15.47 -8.81
N SER A 174 0.89 -15.87 -8.64
CA SER A 174 1.78 -16.29 -9.73
C SER A 174 1.39 -17.60 -10.38
N GLN A 175 0.61 -18.46 -9.70
CA GLN A 175 0.19 -19.78 -10.22
C GLN A 175 -0.96 -19.71 -11.24
N ARG A 176 -1.44 -18.51 -11.63
CA ARG A 176 -2.41 -18.29 -12.71
C ARG A 176 -3.67 -19.18 -12.63
N GLY A 177 -4.24 -19.31 -11.43
CA GLY A 177 -5.43 -20.13 -11.19
C GLY A 177 -5.19 -21.61 -10.91
N ASP A 178 -3.96 -22.10 -11.05
CA ASP A 178 -3.56 -23.50 -10.72
C ASP A 178 -3.40 -23.73 -9.20
N ALA A 179 -3.76 -22.74 -8.37
CA ALA A 179 -3.73 -22.86 -6.92
C ALA A 179 -5.06 -23.34 -6.31
N ALA A 180 -6.11 -23.52 -7.12
CA ALA A 180 -7.40 -24.00 -6.64
C ALA A 180 -7.29 -25.42 -6.06
N GLY A 181 -7.75 -25.60 -4.80
CA GLY A 181 -7.67 -26.87 -4.08
C GLY A 181 -6.32 -27.18 -3.43
N ARG A 182 -5.30 -26.36 -3.64
CA ARG A 182 -3.98 -26.49 -2.97
C ARG A 182 -4.03 -25.94 -1.56
N ARG A 183 -3.15 -26.46 -0.70
CA ARG A 183 -3.03 -26.06 0.69
C ARG A 183 -1.65 -25.48 0.98
N PHE A 184 -1.63 -24.33 1.61
CA PHE A 184 -0.41 -23.60 1.94
C PHE A 184 -0.36 -23.30 3.44
N VAL A 185 0.84 -23.30 4.00
CA VAL A 185 1.10 -22.93 5.39
C VAL A 185 2.04 -21.72 5.38
N ALA A 186 1.71 -20.66 6.12
CA ALA A 186 2.59 -19.52 6.34
C ALA A 186 2.87 -19.37 7.83
N VAL A 187 4.14 -19.18 8.19
CA VAL A 187 4.56 -18.98 9.59
C VAL A 187 4.42 -17.50 9.93
N ILE A 188 3.48 -17.17 10.81
CA ILE A 188 3.36 -15.84 11.42
C ILE A 188 4.33 -15.78 12.61
N SER A 189 5.46 -15.11 12.43
CA SER A 189 6.61 -15.24 13.33
C SER A 189 6.65 -14.23 14.49
N GLY A 190 5.87 -13.13 14.42
CA GLY A 190 5.92 -12.14 15.48
C GLY A 190 4.84 -11.05 15.41
N ALA A 191 4.70 -10.33 16.54
CA ALA A 191 3.71 -9.28 16.73
C ALA A 191 4.26 -8.07 17.49
N ASN A 192 5.58 -7.81 17.45
CA ASN A 192 6.22 -6.67 18.10
C ASN A 192 6.00 -5.38 17.28
N MET A 193 4.73 -5.03 17.09
CA MET A 193 4.30 -3.88 16.32
C MET A 193 4.35 -2.60 17.15
N ASN A 194 5.07 -1.60 16.66
CA ASN A 194 4.95 -0.24 17.17
C ASN A 194 3.64 0.39 16.68
N PHE A 195 2.80 0.86 17.59
CA PHE A 195 1.47 1.41 17.27
C PHE A 195 1.52 2.55 16.22
N ASN A 196 2.56 3.37 16.23
CA ASN A 196 2.73 4.42 15.23
C ASN A 196 2.88 3.91 13.78
N ARG A 197 3.32 2.65 13.61
CA ARG A 197 3.42 2.02 12.27
C ARG A 197 2.07 1.64 11.67
N LEU A 198 1.02 1.50 12.50
CA LEU A 198 -0.33 1.18 12.02
C LEU A 198 -0.86 2.23 11.05
N ARG A 199 -0.47 3.49 11.22
CA ARG A 199 -0.81 4.54 10.25
C ARG A 199 -0.27 4.22 8.86
N PHE A 200 1.00 3.87 8.76
CA PHE A 200 1.63 3.49 7.49
C PHE A 200 0.97 2.24 6.89
N VAL A 201 0.69 1.24 7.72
CA VAL A 201 0.00 0.00 7.28
C VAL A 201 -1.38 0.33 6.71
N SER A 202 -2.18 1.11 7.43
CA SER A 202 -3.52 1.53 6.97
C SER A 202 -3.50 2.31 5.65
N GLU A 203 -2.46 3.14 5.44
CA GLU A 203 -2.30 3.94 4.23
C GLU A 203 -1.88 3.13 3.00
N ARG A 204 -1.27 1.96 3.19
CA ARG A 204 -0.63 1.17 2.13
C ARG A 204 -1.31 -0.18 1.84
N ALA A 205 -2.16 -0.66 2.75
CA ALA A 205 -2.76 -1.98 2.63
C ALA A 205 -3.60 -2.14 1.34
N GLU A 206 -4.45 -1.17 1.00
CA GLU A 206 -5.29 -1.23 -0.21
C GLU A 206 -4.46 -1.17 -1.50
N LEU A 207 -3.34 -0.43 -1.49
CA LEU A 207 -2.37 -0.43 -2.60
C LEU A 207 -1.70 -1.79 -2.74
N GLY A 208 -1.32 -2.41 -1.63
CA GLY A 208 -0.72 -3.74 -1.59
C GLY A 208 -1.65 -4.86 -2.04
N GLU A 209 -2.95 -4.72 -1.81
CA GLU A 209 -3.99 -5.58 -2.38
C GLU A 209 -4.25 -5.33 -3.86
N GLN A 210 -3.62 -4.30 -4.43
CA GLN A 210 -3.86 -3.85 -5.80
C GLN A 210 -5.32 -3.44 -6.06
N ARG A 211 -6.05 -3.07 -5.01
CA ARG A 211 -7.45 -2.62 -5.10
C ARG A 211 -7.57 -1.12 -5.29
N GLU A 212 -6.63 -0.35 -4.76
CA GLU A 212 -6.58 1.10 -4.92
C GLU A 212 -5.62 1.50 -6.05
N VAL A 213 -5.97 2.57 -6.76
CA VAL A 213 -5.15 3.22 -7.78
C VAL A 213 -4.99 4.70 -7.43
N ILE A 214 -3.78 5.22 -7.60
CA ILE A 214 -3.48 6.65 -7.48
C ILE A 214 -3.24 7.19 -8.89
N VAL A 215 -3.98 8.20 -9.29
CA VAL A 215 -3.82 8.86 -10.60
C VAL A 215 -3.54 10.36 -10.44
N SER A 216 -2.64 10.87 -11.27
CA SER A 216 -2.50 12.30 -11.52
C SER A 216 -3.33 12.64 -12.74
N VAL A 217 -4.22 13.64 -12.64
CA VAL A 217 -5.08 14.08 -13.76
C VAL A 217 -4.97 15.58 -13.92
N THR A 218 -4.80 16.04 -15.16
CA THR A 218 -4.84 17.46 -15.49
C THR A 218 -6.20 17.80 -16.08
N ILE A 219 -6.90 18.78 -15.48
CA ILE A 219 -8.20 19.27 -15.96
C ILE A 219 -8.16 20.78 -16.21
N PRO A 220 -9.07 21.34 -17.04
CA PRO A 220 -9.28 22.78 -17.10
C PRO A 220 -9.72 23.31 -15.73
N ASP A 221 -9.10 24.40 -15.25
CA ASP A 221 -9.47 25.02 -13.96
C ASP A 221 -10.67 25.96 -14.11
N ARG A 222 -11.86 25.38 -14.20
CA ARG A 222 -13.14 26.09 -14.37
C ARG A 222 -14.29 25.30 -13.74
N PRO A 223 -15.41 25.96 -13.42
CA PRO A 223 -16.62 25.30 -12.90
C PRO A 223 -17.02 24.08 -13.75
N GLY A 224 -17.48 23.02 -13.11
CA GLY A 224 -17.91 21.78 -13.73
C GLY A 224 -16.79 20.77 -14.06
N SER A 225 -15.51 21.18 -14.08
CA SER A 225 -14.41 20.27 -14.44
C SER A 225 -14.23 19.12 -13.46
N PHE A 226 -14.43 19.35 -12.16
CA PHE A 226 -14.41 18.28 -11.14
C PHE A 226 -15.54 17.28 -11.32
N PHE A 227 -16.75 17.78 -11.56
CA PHE A 227 -17.89 16.91 -11.82
C PHE A 227 -17.64 16.03 -13.04
N ARG A 228 -17.12 16.64 -14.14
CA ARG A 228 -16.75 15.89 -15.34
C ARG A 228 -15.69 14.83 -15.06
N LEU A 229 -14.63 15.14 -14.29
CA LEU A 229 -13.65 14.13 -13.90
C LEU A 229 -14.30 13.00 -13.10
N HIS A 230 -15.15 13.33 -12.11
CA HIS A 230 -15.84 12.34 -11.31
C HIS A 230 -16.71 11.39 -12.16
N GLN A 231 -17.32 11.85 -13.25
CA GLN A 231 -18.10 10.99 -14.14
C GLN A 231 -17.27 9.86 -14.77
N PHE A 232 -15.97 10.08 -15.02
CA PHE A 232 -15.06 9.03 -15.51
C PHE A 232 -14.65 8.04 -14.43
N LEU A 233 -14.60 8.49 -13.17
CA LEU A 233 -14.27 7.61 -12.04
C LEU A 233 -15.48 6.82 -11.56
N HIS A 234 -16.68 7.36 -11.65
CA HIS A 234 -17.94 6.69 -11.28
C HIS A 234 -18.15 5.40 -12.12
N PRO A 235 -18.64 4.27 -11.52
CA PRO A 235 -19.20 4.12 -10.17
C PRO A 235 -18.17 3.73 -9.09
N ARG A 236 -16.89 3.95 -9.31
CA ARG A 236 -15.83 3.58 -8.36
C ARG A 236 -15.85 4.47 -7.13
N ASP A 237 -15.51 3.88 -5.99
CA ASP A 237 -15.37 4.61 -4.74
C ASP A 237 -14.06 5.41 -4.75
N VAL A 238 -14.18 6.74 -4.75
CA VAL A 238 -13.04 7.64 -4.59
C VAL A 238 -12.58 7.61 -3.13
N THR A 239 -11.32 7.26 -2.91
CA THR A 239 -10.71 7.16 -1.57
C THR A 239 -9.98 8.43 -1.18
N GLU A 240 -9.39 9.12 -2.15
CA GLU A 240 -8.71 10.39 -1.95
C GLU A 240 -8.90 11.32 -3.16
N PHE A 241 -8.99 12.61 -2.86
CA PHE A 241 -9.05 13.66 -3.88
C PHE A 241 -8.36 14.91 -3.35
N SER A 242 -7.25 15.31 -3.96
CA SER A 242 -6.44 16.44 -3.52
C SER A 242 -6.22 17.43 -4.65
N TYR A 243 -6.58 18.67 -4.42
CA TYR A 243 -6.45 19.76 -5.37
C TYR A 243 -6.31 21.12 -4.67
N ARG A 244 -5.56 22.02 -5.27
CA ARG A 244 -5.50 23.44 -4.93
C ARG A 244 -5.37 24.30 -6.18
N TYR A 245 -6.13 25.36 -6.25
CA TYR A 245 -6.04 26.39 -7.27
C TYR A 245 -4.65 27.04 -7.30
N SER A 246 -4.05 27.14 -8.49
CA SER A 246 -2.72 27.71 -8.67
C SER A 246 -2.70 29.00 -9.50
N GLY A 247 -3.86 29.48 -9.97
CA GLY A 247 -3.96 30.61 -10.89
C GLY A 247 -3.66 30.26 -12.35
N ALA A 248 -3.39 28.99 -12.64
CA ALA A 248 -3.15 28.51 -14.00
C ALA A 248 -4.47 28.11 -14.69
N PRO A 249 -4.53 28.11 -16.03
CA PRO A 249 -5.72 27.67 -16.75
C PRO A 249 -6.00 26.16 -16.63
N GLN A 250 -5.06 25.41 -16.07
CA GLN A 250 -5.14 23.96 -15.83
C GLN A 250 -4.87 23.65 -14.36
N ALA A 251 -5.59 22.66 -13.85
CA ALA A 251 -5.45 22.13 -12.51
C ALA A 251 -4.86 20.72 -12.55
N HIS A 252 -3.91 20.45 -11.65
CA HIS A 252 -3.35 19.12 -11.42
C HIS A 252 -4.01 18.51 -10.19
N ILE A 253 -4.64 17.36 -10.38
CA ILE A 253 -5.39 16.66 -9.34
C ILE A 253 -4.69 15.35 -9.04
N LEU A 254 -4.50 15.04 -7.75
CA LEU A 254 -4.21 13.70 -7.29
C LEU A 254 -5.51 13.07 -6.82
N ALA A 255 -5.91 11.97 -7.43
CA ALA A 255 -7.09 11.21 -7.05
C ALA A 255 -6.73 9.74 -6.81
N SER A 256 -7.34 9.14 -5.79
CA SER A 256 -7.27 7.70 -5.56
C SER A 256 -8.68 7.12 -5.55
N PHE A 257 -8.83 5.90 -6.05
CA PHE A 257 -10.11 5.21 -6.10
C PHE A 257 -9.92 3.69 -6.07
N LEU A 258 -10.97 2.99 -5.63
CA LEU A 258 -10.99 1.54 -5.62
C LEU A 258 -11.40 1.00 -7.00
N LEU A 259 -10.71 -0.05 -7.45
CA LEU A 259 -11.09 -0.79 -8.65
C LEU A 259 -12.28 -1.71 -8.34
N ASN A 260 -13.17 -1.88 -9.29
CA ASN A 260 -14.36 -2.72 -9.11
C ASN A 260 -14.04 -4.22 -9.17
N GLY A 261 -12.85 -4.63 -9.65
CA GLY A 261 -12.39 -6.02 -9.70
C GLY A 261 -13.18 -6.97 -10.58
N THR A 262 -14.34 -6.54 -11.06
CA THR A 262 -15.25 -7.29 -11.92
C THR A 262 -15.97 -6.33 -12.83
N VAL A 263 -15.40 -6.03 -13.99
CA VAL A 263 -16.21 -5.45 -15.08
C VAL A 263 -16.66 -6.64 -15.95
N PRO A 264 -17.95 -7.00 -15.96
CA PRO A 264 -18.47 -7.85 -17.02
C PRO A 264 -18.20 -7.13 -18.34
N ALA A 265 -17.66 -7.82 -19.32
CA ALA A 265 -17.33 -7.27 -20.64
C ALA A 265 -18.50 -6.60 -21.41
N ARG A 266 -19.69 -6.52 -20.80
CA ARG A 266 -20.92 -5.93 -21.35
C ARG A 266 -21.22 -4.50 -20.87
N GLU A 267 -20.55 -3.99 -19.84
CA GLU A 267 -20.75 -2.62 -19.34
C GLU A 267 -19.52 -1.70 -19.52
N ALA A 268 -18.42 -2.22 -20.02
CA ALA A 268 -17.33 -1.39 -20.52
C ALA A 268 -17.82 -0.65 -21.75
N ASN A 269 -17.76 0.68 -21.70
CA ASN A 269 -18.10 1.62 -22.77
C ASN A 269 -17.71 1.04 -24.14
N PRO A 270 -18.60 0.97 -25.17
CA PRO A 270 -18.39 0.19 -26.40
C PRO A 270 -17.34 0.76 -27.38
N ILE A 271 -16.37 1.53 -26.92
CA ILE A 271 -15.32 2.14 -27.75
C ILE A 271 -13.99 1.36 -27.65
N VAL A 272 -14.00 0.12 -27.31
CA VAL A 272 -12.82 -0.74 -27.55
C VAL A 272 -13.04 -1.46 -28.86
N SER A 273 -12.42 -0.94 -29.93
CA SER A 273 -12.45 -1.56 -31.25
C SER A 273 -11.90 -2.97 -31.20
N SER A 274 -12.63 -3.90 -31.76
CA SER A 274 -12.48 -5.36 -31.78
C SER A 274 -11.27 -5.92 -32.55
N THR A 275 -10.13 -5.22 -32.60
CA THR A 275 -9.03 -5.62 -33.49
C THR A 275 -7.64 -5.78 -32.82
N GLN A 276 -7.56 -5.71 -31.51
CA GLN A 276 -6.35 -6.21 -30.83
C GLN A 276 -6.69 -7.53 -30.14
N ALA A 277 -6.11 -8.62 -30.65
CA ALA A 277 -6.13 -9.91 -29.96
C ALA A 277 -5.61 -9.70 -28.53
N LEU A 278 -6.51 -9.80 -27.54
CA LEU A 278 -6.16 -9.74 -26.13
C LEU A 278 -5.13 -10.83 -25.88
N GLU A 279 -3.93 -10.43 -25.45
CA GLU A 279 -2.97 -11.36 -24.86
C GLU A 279 -3.72 -12.18 -23.80
N PRO A 280 -3.67 -13.52 -23.81
CA PRO A 280 -4.52 -14.38 -22.98
C PRO A 280 -4.37 -14.22 -21.47
N HIS A 281 -3.56 -13.27 -20.99
CA HIS A 281 -3.14 -13.12 -19.59
C HIS A 281 -3.07 -11.67 -19.09
N ALA A 282 -3.71 -10.71 -19.76
CA ALA A 282 -3.79 -9.36 -19.26
C ALA A 282 -4.50 -9.35 -17.89
N ASN A 283 -3.84 -8.83 -16.87
CA ASN A 283 -4.40 -8.69 -15.54
C ASN A 283 -5.63 -7.76 -15.63
N LEU A 284 -6.80 -8.19 -15.15
CA LEU A 284 -8.04 -7.41 -15.18
C LEU A 284 -7.84 -6.00 -14.60
N ARG A 285 -7.00 -5.87 -13.57
CA ARG A 285 -6.59 -4.59 -12.99
C ARG A 285 -5.94 -3.67 -14.04
N GLU A 286 -4.96 -4.17 -14.78
CA GLU A 286 -4.25 -3.39 -15.79
C GLU A 286 -5.17 -2.96 -16.93
N LEU A 287 -6.11 -3.82 -17.31
CA LEU A 287 -7.11 -3.48 -18.33
C LEU A 287 -8.06 -2.40 -17.84
N GLU A 288 -8.54 -2.48 -16.60
CA GLU A 288 -9.42 -1.46 -16.01
C GLU A 288 -8.71 -0.12 -15.90
N ILE A 289 -7.48 -0.06 -15.38
CA ILE A 289 -6.68 1.17 -15.27
C ILE A 289 -6.44 1.76 -16.65
N ARG A 290 -5.98 0.95 -17.60
CA ARG A 290 -5.70 1.39 -18.97
C ARG A 290 -6.94 1.99 -19.63
N GLY A 291 -8.11 1.36 -19.46
CA GLY A 291 -9.37 1.86 -19.97
C GLY A 291 -9.76 3.24 -19.40
N ILE A 292 -9.57 3.42 -18.08
CA ILE A 292 -9.84 4.71 -17.42
C ILE A 292 -8.89 5.79 -17.92
N LEU A 293 -7.59 5.52 -17.94
CA LEU A 293 -6.57 6.47 -18.39
C LEU A 293 -6.78 6.85 -19.85
N GLN A 294 -7.11 5.90 -20.70
CA GLN A 294 -7.41 6.15 -22.11
C GLN A 294 -8.63 7.06 -22.25
N ALA A 295 -9.73 6.76 -21.56
CA ALA A 295 -10.96 7.55 -21.62
C ALA A 295 -10.74 9.01 -21.14
N LEU A 296 -9.95 9.19 -20.07
CA LEU A 296 -9.56 10.51 -19.56
C LEU A 296 -8.72 11.28 -20.59
N ASN A 297 -7.71 10.65 -21.19
CA ASN A 297 -6.84 11.26 -22.18
C ASN A 297 -7.63 11.66 -23.44
N GLU A 298 -8.51 10.80 -23.95
CA GLU A 298 -9.38 11.07 -25.10
C GLU A 298 -10.37 12.22 -24.83
N ALA A 299 -10.78 12.39 -23.57
CA ALA A 299 -11.62 13.50 -23.12
C ALA A 299 -10.86 14.83 -22.94
N GLY A 300 -9.56 14.87 -23.23
CA GLY A 300 -8.70 16.04 -23.05
C GLY A 300 -8.32 16.32 -21.60
N MET A 301 -8.32 15.29 -20.78
CA MET A 301 -7.85 15.28 -19.38
C MET A 301 -6.64 14.35 -19.25
N PRO A 302 -5.41 14.84 -19.54
CA PRO A 302 -4.19 14.03 -19.42
C PRO A 302 -4.10 13.36 -18.06
N ALA A 303 -3.93 12.04 -18.05
CA ALA A 303 -3.92 11.23 -16.83
C ALA A 303 -2.82 10.19 -16.85
N GLU A 304 -2.22 9.94 -15.67
CA GLU A 304 -1.11 9.01 -15.46
C GLU A 304 -1.29 8.22 -14.18
N ASP A 305 -0.96 6.91 -14.21
CA ASP A 305 -0.97 6.04 -13.03
C ASP A 305 0.27 6.31 -12.15
N MET A 306 0.02 6.76 -10.93
CA MET A 306 1.02 7.07 -9.92
C MET A 306 1.12 6.01 -8.81
N SER A 307 0.41 4.89 -8.94
CA SER A 307 0.34 3.85 -7.89
C SER A 307 1.70 3.25 -7.52
N HIS A 308 2.68 3.30 -8.44
CA HIS A 308 4.05 2.83 -8.19
C HIS A 308 5.04 3.95 -7.84
N ASN A 309 4.59 5.20 -7.79
CA ASN A 309 5.43 6.35 -7.49
C ASN A 309 5.50 6.59 -5.98
N GLU A 310 6.67 6.33 -5.36
CA GLU A 310 6.83 6.49 -3.90
C GLU A 310 6.66 7.93 -3.42
N LEU A 311 7.04 8.92 -4.22
CA LEU A 311 6.81 10.34 -3.89
C LEU A 311 5.31 10.64 -3.87
N ALA A 312 4.55 10.12 -4.83
CA ALA A 312 3.09 10.27 -4.86
C ALA A 312 2.45 9.63 -3.61
N LYS A 313 2.80 8.40 -3.29
CA LYS A 313 2.25 7.67 -2.14
C LYS A 313 2.58 8.31 -0.79
N SER A 314 3.80 8.83 -0.64
CA SER A 314 4.31 9.25 0.67
C SER A 314 4.21 10.75 0.93
N HIS A 315 4.28 11.58 -0.10
CA HIS A 315 4.47 13.02 0.06
C HIS A 315 3.52 13.89 -0.75
N SER A 316 3.15 13.53 -1.99
CA SER A 316 2.41 14.43 -2.88
C SER A 316 1.08 14.89 -2.29
N ARG A 317 0.35 14.01 -1.61
CA ARG A 317 -0.91 14.33 -0.95
C ARG A 317 -0.81 15.47 0.07
N TYR A 318 0.36 15.63 0.70
CA TYR A 318 0.62 16.70 1.68
C TYR A 318 1.19 17.96 1.05
N LEU A 319 1.66 17.89 -0.19
CA LEU A 319 2.31 18.97 -0.92
C LEU A 319 1.40 19.62 -1.97
N ILE A 320 0.34 18.93 -2.38
CA ILE A 320 -0.62 19.48 -3.33
C ILE A 320 -1.35 20.63 -2.67
N GLY A 321 -1.14 21.81 -3.23
CA GLY A 321 -1.87 22.99 -2.84
C GLY A 321 -1.05 24.23 -2.60
N GLY A 322 -0.13 24.24 -1.71
CA GLY A 322 0.60 25.46 -1.37
C GLY A 322 -0.30 26.64 -1.01
N ARG A 323 0.23 27.85 -1.08
CA ARG A 323 -0.49 29.11 -0.87
C ARG A 323 -1.04 29.66 -2.18
N ALA A 324 -2.29 30.11 -2.16
CA ALA A 324 -2.89 30.75 -3.32
C ALA A 324 -3.68 32.01 -2.90
N THR A 325 -3.72 33.02 -3.79
CA THR A 325 -4.66 34.13 -3.67
C THR A 325 -5.85 33.80 -4.56
N VAL A 326 -6.98 33.48 -3.95
CA VAL A 326 -8.21 33.11 -4.65
C VAL A 326 -9.25 34.17 -4.36
N PRO A 327 -9.77 34.90 -5.35
CA PRO A 327 -10.82 35.88 -5.15
C PRO A 327 -12.08 35.22 -4.58
N ASP A 328 -12.70 35.88 -3.61
CA ASP A 328 -13.99 35.48 -3.02
C ASP A 328 -14.02 34.02 -2.52
N GLU A 329 -12.87 33.52 -2.07
CA GLU A 329 -12.76 32.15 -1.55
C GLU A 329 -13.42 32.02 -0.18
N ARG A 330 -14.39 31.10 -0.07
CA ARG A 330 -14.95 30.63 1.20
C ARG A 330 -14.44 29.21 1.45
N LEU A 331 -13.97 28.96 2.66
CA LEU A 331 -13.40 27.67 3.06
C LEU A 331 -14.35 26.96 4.04
N PHE A 332 -14.60 25.68 3.79
CA PHE A 332 -15.51 24.86 4.57
C PHE A 332 -14.90 23.53 4.95
N ARG A 333 -15.15 23.10 6.17
CA ARG A 333 -14.88 21.75 6.64
C ARG A 333 -16.19 20.99 6.77
N PHE A 334 -16.38 20.00 5.90
CA PHE A 334 -17.58 19.16 5.88
C PHE A 334 -17.38 17.82 6.57
N ARG A 335 -18.47 17.23 7.04
CA ARG A 335 -18.59 15.84 7.43
C ARG A 335 -19.45 15.14 6.40
N PHE A 336 -18.80 14.43 5.45
CA PHE A 336 -19.50 13.64 4.45
C PHE A 336 -19.85 12.27 5.02
N PRO A 337 -21.09 11.75 4.79
CA PRO A 337 -21.36 10.34 5.07
C PRO A 337 -20.52 9.46 4.14
N GLU A 338 -19.79 8.48 4.68
CA GLU A 338 -19.02 7.51 3.89
C GLU A 338 -19.94 6.46 3.25
N ARG A 339 -20.70 6.89 2.26
CA ARG A 339 -21.58 6.04 1.46
C ARG A 339 -21.51 6.44 -0.02
N PRO A 340 -21.74 5.48 -0.95
CA PRO A 340 -21.80 5.77 -2.38
C PRO A 340 -22.72 6.94 -2.70
N GLY A 341 -22.26 7.83 -3.58
CA GLY A 341 -23.02 9.01 -4.02
C GLY A 341 -22.89 10.28 -3.17
N ALA A 342 -22.23 10.25 -2.00
CA ALA A 342 -22.07 11.45 -1.19
C ALA A 342 -21.21 12.52 -1.88
N LEU A 343 -20.06 12.13 -2.43
CA LEU A 343 -19.22 13.04 -3.21
C LEU A 343 -19.93 13.52 -4.47
N GLN A 344 -20.62 12.65 -5.19
CA GLN A 344 -21.39 12.99 -6.38
C GLN A 344 -22.45 14.06 -6.09
N ARG A 345 -23.21 13.89 -4.98
CA ARG A 345 -24.24 14.87 -4.57
C ARG A 345 -23.65 16.26 -4.32
N PHE A 346 -22.50 16.33 -3.66
CA PHE A 346 -21.79 17.59 -3.44
C PHE A 346 -21.33 18.23 -4.76
N LEU A 347 -20.67 17.45 -5.63
CA LEU A 347 -20.14 17.95 -6.91
C LEU A 347 -21.27 18.37 -7.86
N THR A 348 -22.38 17.64 -7.90
CA THR A 348 -23.56 18.01 -8.71
C THR A 348 -24.15 19.35 -8.25
N GLY A 349 -24.17 19.60 -6.94
CA GLY A 349 -24.70 20.88 -6.42
C GLY A 349 -23.80 22.08 -6.71
N ILE A 350 -22.48 21.88 -6.72
CA ILE A 350 -21.49 22.93 -7.00
C ILE A 350 -21.41 23.26 -8.50
N ASP A 351 -21.70 22.30 -9.38
CA ASP A 351 -21.67 22.52 -10.85
C ASP A 351 -22.55 23.69 -11.32
N ALA A 352 -23.40 24.22 -10.46
CA ALA A 352 -24.30 25.35 -10.72
C ALA A 352 -23.60 26.73 -10.92
N GLY A 353 -22.26 26.79 -10.97
CA GLY A 353 -21.54 28.01 -11.32
C GLY A 353 -20.44 28.46 -10.36
N TRP A 354 -20.12 27.68 -9.34
CA TRP A 354 -19.01 27.97 -8.42
C TRP A 354 -17.79 27.13 -8.75
N ASN A 355 -16.60 27.73 -8.67
CA ASN A 355 -15.36 27.01 -8.86
C ASN A 355 -14.82 26.48 -7.54
N ILE A 356 -14.38 25.21 -7.52
CA ILE A 356 -13.67 24.63 -6.39
C ILE A 356 -12.22 25.10 -6.46
N SER A 357 -11.75 25.78 -5.43
CA SER A 357 -10.39 26.32 -5.33
C SER A 357 -9.46 25.47 -4.48
N LEU A 358 -10.02 24.69 -3.58
CA LEU A 358 -9.34 23.72 -2.75
C LEU A 358 -10.26 22.52 -2.53
N PHE A 359 -9.72 21.33 -2.65
CA PHE A 359 -10.44 20.13 -2.28
C PHE A 359 -9.49 19.10 -1.69
N HIS A 360 -9.76 18.71 -0.46
CA HIS A 360 -9.06 17.64 0.20
C HIS A 360 -10.10 16.70 0.82
N TYR A 361 -10.23 15.55 0.21
CA TYR A 361 -11.08 14.45 0.65
C TYR A 361 -10.22 13.21 0.85
N ARG A 362 -10.43 12.51 1.96
CA ARG A 362 -9.82 11.22 2.23
C ARG A 362 -10.78 10.34 3.01
N ARG A 363 -10.93 9.10 2.57
CA ARG A 363 -11.66 8.07 3.28
C ARG A 363 -10.85 7.64 4.52
N GLU A 364 -11.48 7.70 5.69
CA GLU A 364 -10.85 7.34 6.97
C GLU A 364 -11.31 5.96 7.49
N GLY A 365 -12.18 5.26 6.75
CA GLY A 365 -12.69 3.92 7.12
C GLY A 365 -13.74 3.95 8.24
N GLY A 366 -14.33 5.13 8.52
CA GLY A 366 -15.47 5.28 9.45
C GLY A 366 -16.77 5.57 8.69
N ASP A 367 -17.82 5.91 9.42
CA ASP A 367 -19.12 6.30 8.83
C ASP A 367 -19.12 7.73 8.25
N ILE A 368 -18.08 8.51 8.53
CA ILE A 368 -17.97 9.94 8.19
C ILE A 368 -16.56 10.24 7.67
N ALA A 369 -16.47 10.81 6.47
CA ALA A 369 -15.24 11.40 5.95
C ALA A 369 -15.15 12.91 6.27
N ARG A 370 -13.94 13.37 6.57
CA ARG A 370 -13.66 14.80 6.76
C ARG A 370 -13.17 15.39 5.44
N VAL A 371 -13.89 16.39 4.96
CA VAL A 371 -13.58 17.06 3.68
C VAL A 371 -13.28 18.53 3.94
N LEU A 372 -12.17 19.02 3.41
CA LEU A 372 -11.88 20.44 3.34
C LEU A 372 -12.12 20.93 1.91
N ALA A 373 -13.02 21.87 1.72
CA ALA A 373 -13.33 22.45 0.42
C ALA A 373 -13.25 23.98 0.44
N GLY A 374 -12.47 24.57 -0.47
CA GLY A 374 -12.49 25.97 -0.81
C GLY A 374 -13.32 26.18 -2.06
N VAL A 375 -14.20 27.17 -2.05
CA VAL A 375 -15.09 27.50 -3.17
C VAL A 375 -15.03 28.99 -3.45
N GLN A 376 -14.88 29.37 -4.72
CA GLN A 376 -15.01 30.76 -5.14
C GLN A 376 -16.50 31.11 -5.23
N VAL A 377 -16.94 31.97 -4.29
CA VAL A 377 -18.34 32.38 -4.18
C VAL A 377 -18.42 33.90 -4.35
N PRO A 378 -18.68 34.40 -5.57
CA PRO A 378 -18.85 35.84 -5.78
C PRO A 378 -19.92 36.42 -4.87
N PRO A 379 -19.75 37.65 -4.32
CA PRO A 379 -20.64 38.25 -3.36
C PRO A 379 -22.12 38.22 -3.73
N GLU A 380 -22.42 38.40 -5.02
CA GLU A 380 -23.78 38.39 -5.60
C GLU A 380 -24.44 37.01 -5.56
N THR A 381 -23.66 35.93 -5.37
CA THR A 381 -24.16 34.55 -5.30
C THR A 381 -24.18 33.97 -3.90
N ASN A 382 -23.74 34.71 -2.87
CA ASN A 382 -23.66 34.23 -1.50
C ASN A 382 -24.96 33.60 -0.98
N ALA A 383 -26.09 34.30 -1.15
CA ALA A 383 -27.39 33.79 -0.69
C ALA A 383 -27.78 32.48 -1.36
N LYS A 384 -27.46 32.31 -2.66
CA LYS A 384 -27.73 31.09 -3.41
C LYS A 384 -26.80 29.95 -2.96
N PHE A 385 -25.56 30.28 -2.63
CA PHE A 385 -24.60 29.31 -2.12
C PHE A 385 -24.98 28.83 -0.71
N ASP A 386 -25.41 29.75 0.18
CA ASP A 386 -25.90 29.37 1.51
C ASP A 386 -27.14 28.47 1.44
N GLN A 387 -28.05 28.72 0.48
CA GLN A 387 -29.16 27.82 0.21
C GLN A 387 -28.69 26.44 -0.24
N PHE A 388 -27.71 26.37 -1.17
CA PHE A 388 -27.10 25.10 -1.59
C PHE A 388 -26.53 24.33 -0.39
N LEU A 389 -25.80 24.99 0.53
CA LEU A 389 -25.25 24.34 1.72
C LEU A 389 -26.35 23.76 2.61
N HIS A 390 -27.47 24.47 2.75
CA HIS A 390 -28.64 24.00 3.49
C HIS A 390 -29.27 22.76 2.81
N ASP A 391 -29.48 22.82 1.50
CA ASP A 391 -30.14 21.74 0.71
C ASP A 391 -29.27 20.50 0.59
N LEU A 392 -27.93 20.64 0.60
CA LEU A 392 -26.98 19.56 0.68
C LEU A 392 -27.18 18.71 1.92
N GLY A 393 -27.49 19.39 3.06
CA GLY A 393 -27.80 18.74 4.33
C GLY A 393 -26.62 18.03 5.00
N TYR A 394 -25.38 18.33 4.59
CA TYR A 394 -24.19 17.84 5.30
C TYR A 394 -23.83 18.78 6.44
N VAL A 395 -23.31 18.23 7.53
CA VAL A 395 -22.76 19.04 8.60
C VAL A 395 -21.48 19.72 8.10
N PHE A 396 -21.40 21.04 8.26
CA PHE A 396 -20.23 21.80 7.87
C PHE A 396 -19.90 22.88 8.90
N GLU A 397 -18.66 23.33 8.86
CA GLU A 397 -18.14 24.49 9.58
C GLU A 397 -17.41 25.39 8.59
N GLU A 398 -17.73 26.68 8.59
CA GLU A 398 -17.01 27.65 7.76
C GLU A 398 -15.69 28.02 8.42
N GLU A 399 -14.59 27.85 7.69
CA GLU A 399 -13.21 28.03 8.15
C GLU A 399 -12.51 29.22 7.49
N THR A 400 -13.24 30.07 6.76
CA THR A 400 -12.69 31.23 6.03
C THR A 400 -11.90 32.18 6.94
N HIS A 401 -12.28 32.27 8.21
CA HIS A 401 -11.61 33.13 9.20
C HIS A 401 -10.60 32.38 10.06
N ASN A 402 -10.42 31.08 9.86
CA ASN A 402 -9.50 30.26 10.64
C ASN A 402 -8.05 30.77 10.50
N PRO A 403 -7.30 30.93 11.61
CA PRO A 403 -5.91 31.37 11.58
C PRO A 403 -5.00 30.48 10.71
N ILE A 404 -5.24 29.15 10.69
CA ILE A 404 -4.46 28.20 9.89
C ILE A 404 -4.66 28.47 8.39
N TYR A 405 -5.91 28.71 7.93
CA TYR A 405 -6.17 29.10 6.56
C TYR A 405 -5.39 30.36 6.17
N LYS A 406 -5.51 31.43 6.99
CA LYS A 406 -4.83 32.71 6.72
C LYS A 406 -3.31 32.59 6.70
N GLN A 407 -2.74 31.76 7.58
CA GLN A 407 -1.30 31.63 7.75
C GLN A 407 -0.64 30.69 6.72
N TYR A 408 -1.31 29.61 6.33
CA TYR A 408 -0.68 28.51 5.57
C TYR A 408 -1.28 28.30 4.18
N LEU A 409 -2.52 28.69 3.92
CA LEU A 409 -3.20 28.43 2.65
C LEU A 409 -3.48 29.70 1.83
N LEU A 410 -3.55 30.87 2.48
CA LEU A 410 -3.72 32.14 1.79
C LEU A 410 -2.34 32.73 1.45
N ALA A 411 -2.14 33.10 0.19
CA ALA A 411 -0.94 33.84 -0.17
C ALA A 411 -1.03 35.26 0.34
N THR A 412 0.02 35.73 1.01
CA THR A 412 0.15 37.15 1.36
C THR A 412 0.30 37.94 0.05
N PRO A 413 -0.52 38.96 -0.23
CA PRO A 413 -0.25 39.82 -1.39
C PRO A 413 1.18 40.35 -1.30
N PRO A 414 1.91 40.46 -2.44
CA PRO A 414 3.21 41.08 -2.40
C PRO A 414 3.09 42.44 -1.73
N SER A 415 3.89 42.70 -0.70
CA SER A 415 4.00 44.03 -0.11
C SER A 415 4.39 45.01 -1.22
N LEU A 416 3.49 45.95 -1.51
CA LEU A 416 3.73 47.07 -2.42
C LEU A 416 4.95 47.90 -1.97
#